data_5d0c1ddd100d68798a844effd2d35872
#
_entry.id   5d0c1ddd100d68798a844effd2d35872
#
_cell.length_a   1.000
_cell.length_b   1.000
_cell.length_c   1.000
_cell.angle_alpha   90.00
_cell.angle_beta   90.00
_cell.angle_gamma   90.00
#
_symmetry.space_group_name_H-M   'P 1'
#
loop_
_entity.id
_entity.type
_entity.pdbx_description
1 polymer ?
#
loop_
_entity_poly.entity_id
_entity_poly.type
_entity_poly.pdbx_seq_one_letter_code
_entity_poly.pdbx_strand_id
1 'polypeptide(L)'
;MKAKIFADRRFPVGPIDEKVYGSFVEHLGRAVYGGMYEPGHPSADEDGFRADVMELVKKLGVTLVRYPGGNFVSGYNWEDGIGPRELRPRRLDLAWSSIETNQVGVAEFQKWAAKVGAAPMMAVNLGTRGVEAARDLTEYCNFPGGTKFSDLRRSHGYEEPFGIKYWCLGNEMDGPWQIGGKTAEEYGRLAAETAKVMKWVDPDSRLVVCGSSNTSMPTFGVWEETVLSHTYDYVDYLSLHSYYGNRSGDTAEFLACSRDMDEFIRTVSAICDSVKQRKHSDRTMFLSFDEWNVWFHSNEQDKQVEKWTVAPPLLEDIYTFEDALVVGCLLITLLRHCDRVKIACLAQLINVIAPIMTETGGRSWAQTIFYPFMHAAAFARGDALNTRVECGSYSAGRYGDTPYVESVATINESDRTVTVLAVNRSADEDAETEFTLGGAGALTKERHIVLENADLKAVNTADDPERVLPRDLPLSEKTVLGARSWNVIRYCY
;
A
#
# COMPACT_ATOMS: atom_id res chain seq x y z
N MET A 1 20.75 12.69 -22.70
CA MET A 1 21.80 11.95 -21.95
C MET A 1 21.86 10.48 -22.36
N LYS A 2 22.88 9.72 -21.88
CA LYS A 2 22.94 8.25 -22.05
C LYS A 2 22.73 7.58 -20.71
N ALA A 3 22.08 6.42 -20.73
CA ALA A 3 21.91 5.57 -19.56
C ALA A 3 22.21 4.10 -19.93
N LYS A 4 22.72 3.33 -18.97
CA LYS A 4 22.87 1.89 -19.08
C LYS A 4 22.23 1.23 -17.87
N ILE A 5 21.41 0.23 -18.12
CA ILE A 5 20.75 -0.58 -17.10
C ILE A 5 21.30 -2.00 -17.22
N PHE A 6 21.87 -2.50 -16.13
CA PHE A 6 22.42 -3.85 -16.04
C PHE A 6 21.64 -4.68 -15.03
N ALA A 7 21.28 -5.88 -15.44
CA ALA A 7 20.80 -6.92 -14.54
C ALA A 7 21.43 -8.27 -14.95
N ASP A 8 21.46 -9.22 -14.05
CA ASP A 8 21.92 -10.58 -14.36
C ASP A 8 20.97 -11.58 -13.69
N ARG A 9 20.40 -12.51 -14.48
CA ARG A 9 19.45 -13.50 -13.99
C ARG A 9 20.02 -14.43 -12.92
N ARG A 10 21.35 -14.55 -12.82
CA ARG A 10 22.03 -15.36 -11.80
C ARG A 10 22.11 -14.66 -10.45
N PHE A 11 21.77 -13.37 -10.38
CA PHE A 11 21.82 -12.55 -9.16
C PHE A 11 20.45 -11.91 -8.88
N PRO A 12 19.42 -12.74 -8.60
CA PRO A 12 18.13 -12.21 -8.17
C PRO A 12 18.25 -11.57 -6.77
N VAL A 13 17.48 -10.54 -6.52
CA VAL A 13 17.19 -10.05 -5.16
C VAL A 13 16.30 -11.06 -4.43
N GLY A 14 15.28 -11.53 -5.11
CA GLY A 14 14.35 -12.56 -4.64
C GLY A 14 13.00 -12.52 -5.33
N PRO A 15 12.10 -13.44 -4.95
CA PRO A 15 10.76 -13.47 -5.49
C PRO A 15 9.93 -12.29 -4.99
N ILE A 16 9.27 -11.64 -5.94
CA ILE A 16 8.29 -10.60 -5.66
C ILE A 16 7.04 -11.28 -5.11
N ASP A 17 6.69 -10.95 -3.87
CA ASP A 17 5.41 -11.37 -3.31
C ASP A 17 4.30 -10.49 -3.90
N GLU A 18 3.23 -11.10 -4.41
CA GLU A 18 2.13 -10.34 -5.02
C GLU A 18 1.47 -9.35 -4.06
N LYS A 19 1.57 -9.56 -2.76
CA LYS A 19 1.06 -8.65 -1.73
C LYS A 19 1.77 -7.29 -1.66
N VAL A 20 2.86 -7.08 -2.40
CA VAL A 20 3.44 -5.74 -2.58
C VAL A 20 2.54 -4.83 -3.44
N TYR A 21 1.57 -5.42 -4.13
CA TYR A 21 0.52 -4.70 -4.87
C TYR A 21 -0.77 -4.61 -4.05
N GLY A 22 -0.64 -4.38 -2.76
CA GLY A 22 -1.75 -4.14 -1.86
C GLY A 22 -2.20 -2.68 -1.85
N SER A 23 -3.37 -2.46 -1.25
CA SER A 23 -3.89 -1.12 -0.97
C SER A 23 -4.58 -1.09 0.38
N PHE A 24 -5.20 0.03 0.71
CA PHE A 24 -5.76 0.29 2.01
C PHE A 24 -7.13 0.98 1.90
N VAL A 25 -8.08 0.56 2.70
CA VAL A 25 -9.39 1.20 2.88
C VAL A 25 -9.64 1.38 4.36
N GLU A 26 -9.83 2.62 4.79
CA GLU A 26 -10.17 2.99 6.14
C GLU A 26 -11.57 3.59 6.19
N HIS A 27 -12.26 3.47 7.32
CA HIS A 27 -13.45 4.29 7.62
C HIS A 27 -13.04 5.74 7.85
N LEU A 28 -12.64 6.39 6.79
CA LEU A 28 -12.14 7.75 6.72
C LEU A 28 -12.74 8.43 5.50
N GLY A 29 -13.27 9.63 5.70
CA GLY A 29 -13.79 10.41 4.59
C GLY A 29 -14.81 9.61 3.76
N ARG A 30 -14.69 9.71 2.44
CA ARG A 30 -15.54 8.98 1.49
C ARG A 30 -14.91 7.69 0.94
N ALA A 31 -13.92 7.11 1.64
CA ALA A 31 -13.32 5.85 1.17
C ALA A 31 -14.32 4.70 1.15
N VAL A 32 -15.10 4.53 2.24
CA VAL A 32 -16.13 3.52 2.34
C VAL A 32 -17.46 4.04 1.80
N TYR A 33 -18.07 5.02 2.46
CA TYR A 33 -19.39 5.56 2.07
C TYR A 33 -19.25 6.63 1.00
N GLY A 34 -19.92 6.43 -0.15
CA GLY A 34 -19.77 7.25 -1.35
C GLY A 34 -18.53 6.90 -2.20
N GLY A 35 -17.71 5.97 -1.70
CA GLY A 35 -16.58 5.37 -2.42
C GLY A 35 -16.87 3.94 -2.84
N MET A 36 -16.46 2.94 -2.02
CA MET A 36 -16.73 1.54 -2.35
C MET A 36 -18.21 1.14 -2.18
N TYR A 37 -18.91 1.76 -1.25
CA TYR A 37 -20.28 1.45 -0.87
C TYR A 37 -21.20 2.67 -1.01
N GLU A 38 -22.18 2.55 -1.90
CA GLU A 38 -23.18 3.57 -2.19
C GLU A 38 -24.45 2.90 -2.73
N PRO A 39 -25.33 2.36 -1.87
CA PRO A 39 -26.45 1.50 -2.28
C PRO A 39 -27.48 2.23 -3.16
N GLY A 40 -27.52 3.57 -3.15
CA GLY A 40 -28.38 4.38 -4.05
C GLY A 40 -27.76 4.67 -5.41
N HIS A 41 -26.51 4.26 -5.67
CA HIS A 41 -25.83 4.57 -6.92
C HIS A 41 -26.36 3.71 -8.08
N PRO A 42 -26.47 4.24 -9.33
CA PRO A 42 -26.96 3.47 -10.50
C PRO A 42 -26.14 2.20 -10.81
N SER A 43 -24.85 2.16 -10.47
CA SER A 43 -23.98 0.98 -10.63
C SER A 43 -23.90 0.12 -9.37
N ALA A 44 -24.67 0.39 -8.30
CA ALA A 44 -24.64 -0.43 -7.10
C ALA A 44 -25.12 -1.85 -7.38
N ASP A 45 -24.38 -2.82 -6.89
CA ASP A 45 -24.81 -4.22 -6.93
C ASP A 45 -25.84 -4.51 -5.81
N GLU A 46 -26.27 -5.78 -5.69
CA GLU A 46 -27.23 -6.24 -4.69
C GLU A 46 -26.79 -6.07 -3.24
N ASP A 47 -25.47 -5.97 -2.99
CA ASP A 47 -24.89 -5.73 -1.68
C ASP A 47 -24.69 -4.22 -1.38
N GLY A 48 -24.88 -3.36 -2.39
CA GLY A 48 -24.71 -1.89 -2.32
C GLY A 48 -23.31 -1.40 -2.69
N PHE A 49 -22.46 -2.24 -3.26
CA PHE A 49 -21.12 -1.86 -3.71
C PHE A 49 -21.16 -1.29 -5.13
N ARG A 50 -20.37 -0.26 -5.38
CA ARG A 50 -20.24 0.39 -6.70
C ARG A 50 -19.49 -0.51 -7.67
N ALA A 51 -20.18 -1.04 -8.69
CA ALA A 51 -19.58 -1.91 -9.71
C ALA A 51 -18.52 -1.18 -10.55
N ASP A 52 -18.74 0.09 -10.89
CA ASP A 52 -17.78 0.92 -11.62
C ASP A 52 -16.45 1.10 -10.84
N VAL A 53 -16.52 1.25 -9.53
CA VAL A 53 -15.34 1.30 -8.66
C VAL A 53 -14.65 -0.07 -8.60
N MET A 54 -15.42 -1.17 -8.44
CA MET A 54 -14.84 -2.52 -8.42
C MET A 54 -14.10 -2.85 -9.72
N GLU A 55 -14.59 -2.38 -10.87
CA GLU A 55 -13.89 -2.56 -12.17
C GLU A 55 -12.56 -1.82 -12.20
N LEU A 56 -12.50 -0.58 -11.68
CA LEU A 56 -11.24 0.16 -11.57
C LEU A 56 -10.27 -0.52 -10.61
N VAL A 57 -10.74 -1.05 -9.47
CA VAL A 57 -9.91 -1.79 -8.52
C VAL A 57 -9.30 -3.05 -9.16
N LYS A 58 -10.11 -3.82 -9.91
CA LYS A 58 -9.61 -4.98 -10.68
C LYS A 58 -8.58 -4.57 -11.74
N LYS A 59 -8.83 -3.48 -12.46
CA LYS A 59 -7.90 -2.93 -13.47
C LYS A 59 -6.60 -2.45 -12.83
N LEU A 60 -6.66 -1.87 -11.64
CA LEU A 60 -5.48 -1.44 -10.88
C LEU A 60 -4.59 -2.63 -10.51
N GLY A 61 -5.19 -3.81 -10.32
CA GLY A 61 -4.48 -5.05 -10.03
C GLY A 61 -4.13 -5.23 -8.55
N VAL A 62 -4.95 -4.69 -7.65
CA VAL A 62 -4.80 -4.83 -6.20
C VAL A 62 -5.00 -6.29 -5.79
N THR A 63 -4.07 -6.83 -5.01
CA THR A 63 -4.06 -8.23 -4.59
C THR A 63 -4.39 -8.43 -3.12
N LEU A 64 -4.25 -7.36 -2.32
CA LEU A 64 -4.51 -7.36 -0.88
C LEU A 64 -5.06 -5.99 -0.47
N VAL A 65 -6.05 -5.95 0.42
CA VAL A 65 -6.60 -4.70 0.96
C VAL A 65 -6.61 -4.73 2.48
N ARG A 66 -5.92 -3.75 3.07
CA ARG A 66 -5.89 -3.51 4.51
C ARG A 66 -7.16 -2.78 4.95
N TYR A 67 -7.77 -3.16 6.10
CA TYR A 67 -9.06 -2.68 6.62
C TYR A 67 -9.15 -2.97 8.14
N PRO A 68 -9.95 -2.31 8.97
CA PRO A 68 -10.86 -1.19 8.68
C PRO A 68 -10.23 0.20 8.86
N GLY A 69 -8.96 0.25 9.17
CA GLY A 69 -8.25 1.51 9.40
C GLY A 69 -6.81 1.29 9.83
N GLY A 70 -6.21 2.33 9.75
CA GLY A 70 -5.37 3.34 10.29
C GLY A 70 -5.81 3.83 11.68
N ASN A 71 -5.94 5.15 11.79
CA ASN A 71 -6.29 5.77 13.07
C ASN A 71 -7.68 5.35 13.58
N PHE A 72 -8.60 5.08 12.67
CA PHE A 72 -9.96 4.62 12.99
C PHE A 72 -9.97 3.36 13.86
N VAL A 73 -9.12 2.35 13.56
CA VAL A 73 -9.18 1.06 14.25
C VAL A 73 -8.96 1.18 15.75
N SER A 74 -8.17 2.16 16.20
CA SER A 74 -7.82 2.32 17.62
C SER A 74 -8.97 2.81 18.50
N GLY A 75 -10.04 3.34 17.88
CA GLY A 75 -11.29 3.69 18.56
C GLY A 75 -12.48 2.78 18.25
N TYR A 76 -12.30 1.80 17.37
CA TYR A 76 -13.38 1.01 16.79
C TYR A 76 -13.74 -0.25 17.61
N ASN A 77 -15.04 -0.50 17.76
CA ASN A 77 -15.58 -1.76 18.25
C ASN A 77 -16.09 -2.57 17.06
N TRP A 78 -15.42 -3.64 16.72
CA TRP A 78 -15.79 -4.47 15.56
C TRP A 78 -17.19 -5.08 15.67
N GLU A 79 -17.68 -5.28 16.89
CA GLU A 79 -19.02 -5.80 17.17
C GLU A 79 -20.13 -4.85 16.70
N ASP A 80 -19.86 -3.55 16.63
CA ASP A 80 -20.80 -2.55 16.13
C ASP A 80 -21.05 -2.71 14.61
N GLY A 81 -20.11 -3.32 13.87
CA GLY A 81 -20.18 -3.52 12.41
C GLY A 81 -20.67 -4.90 11.95
N ILE A 82 -21.28 -5.72 12.85
CA ILE A 82 -21.79 -7.05 12.50
C ILE A 82 -23.30 -7.20 12.74
N GLY A 83 -23.90 -8.26 12.22
CA GLY A 83 -25.35 -8.53 12.34
C GLY A 83 -26.21 -7.62 11.43
N PRO A 84 -27.52 -7.55 11.69
CA PRO A 84 -28.46 -6.76 10.88
C PRO A 84 -28.11 -5.27 10.88
N ARG A 85 -28.00 -4.66 9.69
CA ARG A 85 -27.56 -3.27 9.52
C ARG A 85 -28.42 -2.26 10.26
N GLU A 86 -29.71 -2.48 10.33
CA GLU A 86 -30.70 -1.64 11.01
C GLU A 86 -30.54 -1.60 12.53
N LEU A 87 -29.84 -2.57 13.12
CA LEU A 87 -29.56 -2.64 14.54
C LEU A 87 -28.18 -2.09 14.91
N ARG A 88 -27.36 -1.75 13.93
CA ARG A 88 -26.00 -1.28 14.18
C ARG A 88 -26.01 0.16 14.70
N PRO A 89 -25.22 0.46 15.74
CA PRO A 89 -25.20 1.80 16.32
C PRO A 89 -24.46 2.79 15.43
N ARG A 90 -24.87 4.06 15.48
CA ARG A 90 -24.06 5.17 15.02
C ARG A 90 -23.07 5.55 16.12
N ARG A 91 -21.82 5.77 15.77
CA ARG A 91 -20.74 6.13 16.69
C ARG A 91 -20.05 7.42 16.27
N LEU A 92 -19.48 8.12 17.24
CA LEU A 92 -18.47 9.13 16.94
C LEU A 92 -17.18 8.45 16.58
N ASP A 93 -16.64 8.76 15.43
CA ASP A 93 -15.27 8.48 15.09
C ASP A 93 -14.40 9.66 15.56
N LEU A 94 -13.62 9.43 16.59
CA LEU A 94 -12.79 10.46 17.21
C LEU A 94 -11.50 10.71 16.42
N ALA A 95 -11.04 9.73 15.63
CA ALA A 95 -9.83 9.86 14.83
C ALA A 95 -10.00 10.91 13.73
N TRP A 96 -11.15 10.89 13.06
CA TRP A 96 -11.42 11.76 11.91
C TRP A 96 -12.52 12.80 12.15
N SER A 97 -13.02 12.91 13.40
CA SER A 97 -14.10 13.82 13.77
C SER A 97 -15.35 13.62 12.90
N SER A 98 -15.70 12.36 12.62
CA SER A 98 -16.82 11.98 11.76
C SER A 98 -17.88 11.15 12.52
N ILE A 99 -18.97 10.79 11.83
CA ILE A 99 -19.98 9.88 12.34
C ILE A 99 -19.90 8.57 11.56
N GLU A 100 -19.53 7.48 12.24
CA GLU A 100 -19.57 6.13 11.69
C GLU A 100 -20.97 5.55 11.81
N THR A 101 -21.50 5.04 10.70
CA THR A 101 -22.85 4.46 10.61
C THR A 101 -22.85 2.94 10.72
N ASN A 102 -21.70 2.31 10.68
CA ASN A 102 -21.49 0.85 10.74
C ASN A 102 -22.27 0.04 9.68
N GLN A 103 -22.61 0.66 8.54
CA GLN A 103 -23.33 -0.04 7.45
C GLN A 103 -22.44 -1.02 6.70
N VAL A 104 -21.13 -0.83 6.76
CA VAL A 104 -20.09 -1.74 6.27
C VAL A 104 -19.26 -2.18 7.46
N GLY A 105 -19.10 -3.48 7.64
CA GLY A 105 -18.25 -4.09 8.65
C GLY A 105 -17.43 -5.22 8.05
N VAL A 106 -16.87 -6.09 8.89
CA VAL A 106 -15.97 -7.15 8.44
C VAL A 106 -16.61 -8.09 7.42
N ALA A 107 -17.88 -8.41 7.55
CA ALA A 107 -18.59 -9.33 6.66
C ALA A 107 -18.84 -8.72 5.28
N GLU A 108 -19.27 -7.47 5.23
CA GLU A 108 -19.44 -6.74 3.98
C GLU A 108 -18.09 -6.52 3.28
N PHE A 109 -17.06 -6.13 4.04
CA PHE A 109 -15.72 -5.96 3.50
C PHE A 109 -15.18 -7.27 2.91
N GLN A 110 -15.36 -8.40 3.59
CA GLN A 110 -14.96 -9.73 3.08
C GLN A 110 -15.64 -10.06 1.76
N LYS A 111 -16.95 -9.79 1.63
CA LYS A 111 -17.68 -9.95 0.37
C LYS A 111 -17.10 -9.07 -0.74
N TRP A 112 -16.87 -7.80 -0.45
CA TRP A 112 -16.31 -6.87 -1.42
C TRP A 112 -14.91 -7.29 -1.87
N ALA A 113 -14.03 -7.66 -0.93
CA ALA A 113 -12.69 -8.14 -1.24
C ALA A 113 -12.71 -9.37 -2.16
N ALA A 114 -13.62 -10.32 -1.91
CA ALA A 114 -13.82 -11.47 -2.78
C ALA A 114 -14.28 -11.06 -4.19
N LYS A 115 -15.21 -10.09 -4.31
CA LYS A 115 -15.71 -9.58 -5.60
C LYS A 115 -14.62 -8.90 -6.44
N VAL A 116 -13.65 -8.25 -5.81
CA VAL A 116 -12.51 -7.62 -6.52
C VAL A 116 -11.30 -8.54 -6.67
N GLY A 117 -11.32 -9.72 -6.04
CA GLY A 117 -10.24 -10.71 -6.11
C GLY A 117 -9.03 -10.35 -5.23
N ALA A 118 -9.21 -9.55 -4.17
CA ALA A 118 -8.16 -9.16 -3.24
C ALA A 118 -8.25 -9.92 -1.91
N ALA A 119 -7.11 -10.27 -1.32
CA ALA A 119 -7.05 -10.84 0.02
C ALA A 119 -7.33 -9.76 1.08
N PRO A 120 -8.13 -10.02 2.12
CA PRO A 120 -8.29 -9.10 3.24
C PRO A 120 -7.08 -9.14 4.17
N MET A 121 -6.66 -7.97 4.66
CA MET A 121 -5.70 -7.78 5.74
C MET A 121 -6.37 -6.94 6.82
N MET A 122 -6.68 -7.55 7.96
CA MET A 122 -7.48 -6.91 8.99
C MET A 122 -6.60 -6.30 10.07
N ALA A 123 -6.96 -5.11 10.56
CA ALA A 123 -6.35 -4.53 11.75
C ALA A 123 -7.24 -4.75 12.99
N VAL A 124 -6.61 -5.04 14.13
CA VAL A 124 -7.31 -5.17 15.43
C VAL A 124 -7.06 -3.95 16.31
N ASN A 125 -8.05 -3.58 17.13
CA ASN A 125 -7.96 -2.44 18.03
C ASN A 125 -7.06 -2.74 19.24
N LEU A 126 -5.83 -2.21 19.25
CA LEU A 126 -4.94 -2.22 20.42
C LEU A 126 -4.80 -0.82 21.08
N GLY A 127 -5.63 0.14 20.67
CA GLY A 127 -5.73 1.45 21.29
C GLY A 127 -6.65 1.41 22.53
N THR A 128 -7.97 1.39 22.32
CA THR A 128 -8.99 1.34 23.36
C THR A 128 -9.39 -0.07 23.78
N ARG A 129 -9.03 -1.09 23.00
CA ARG A 129 -9.31 -2.51 23.26
C ARG A 129 -7.98 -3.26 23.47
N GLY A 130 -7.96 -4.57 23.28
CA GLY A 130 -6.75 -5.35 23.52
C GLY A 130 -6.95 -6.83 23.21
N VAL A 131 -6.26 -7.68 23.97
CA VAL A 131 -6.10 -9.13 23.76
C VAL A 131 -7.44 -9.84 23.55
N GLU A 132 -8.44 -9.56 24.41
CA GLU A 132 -9.73 -10.22 24.35
C GLU A 132 -10.49 -9.89 23.07
N ALA A 133 -10.61 -8.61 22.72
CA ALA A 133 -11.33 -8.19 21.52
C ALA A 133 -10.67 -8.69 20.21
N ALA A 134 -9.34 -8.77 20.18
CA ALA A 134 -8.61 -9.34 19.04
C ALA A 134 -8.84 -10.85 18.90
N ARG A 135 -8.80 -11.61 20.02
CA ARG A 135 -9.17 -13.02 20.06
C ARG A 135 -10.59 -13.24 19.54
N ASP A 136 -11.55 -12.48 20.05
CA ASP A 136 -12.97 -12.61 19.72
C ASP A 136 -13.24 -12.31 18.25
N LEU A 137 -12.59 -11.30 17.68
CA LEU A 137 -12.68 -11.03 16.24
C LEU A 137 -12.07 -12.17 15.42
N THR A 138 -10.92 -12.71 15.83
CA THR A 138 -10.29 -13.84 15.15
C THR A 138 -11.20 -15.08 15.22
N GLU A 139 -11.82 -15.35 16.36
CA GLU A 139 -12.80 -16.43 16.54
C GLU A 139 -14.01 -16.22 15.61
N TYR A 140 -14.59 -15.00 15.60
CA TYR A 140 -15.69 -14.67 14.71
C TYR A 140 -15.35 -14.93 13.24
N CYS A 141 -14.17 -14.49 12.81
CA CYS A 141 -13.79 -14.59 11.39
C CYS A 141 -13.36 -15.99 10.98
N ASN A 142 -12.59 -16.70 11.81
CA ASN A 142 -11.82 -17.86 11.34
C ASN A 142 -12.17 -19.17 12.05
N PHE A 143 -12.83 -19.14 13.21
CA PHE A 143 -13.13 -20.40 13.89
C PHE A 143 -14.38 -21.09 13.27
N PRO A 144 -14.36 -22.42 13.04
CA PRO A 144 -15.42 -23.08 12.29
C PRO A 144 -16.82 -22.99 12.89
N GLY A 145 -16.99 -23.26 14.20
CA GLY A 145 -18.28 -23.26 14.86
C GLY A 145 -18.23 -23.92 16.24
N GLY A 146 -19.34 -23.87 16.98
CA GLY A 146 -19.48 -24.48 18.31
C GLY A 146 -18.97 -23.59 19.44
N THR A 147 -18.70 -22.33 19.17
CA THR A 147 -18.29 -21.33 20.16
C THR A 147 -19.06 -20.03 19.97
N LYS A 148 -19.04 -19.16 21.01
CA LYS A 148 -19.85 -17.95 21.05
C LYS A 148 -19.78 -17.11 19.76
N PHE A 149 -18.59 -16.75 19.30
CA PHE A 149 -18.43 -15.83 18.17
C PHE A 149 -18.46 -16.55 16.82
N SER A 150 -18.01 -17.77 16.73
CA SER A 150 -18.17 -18.57 15.52
C SER A 150 -19.64 -18.90 15.22
N ASP A 151 -20.44 -19.22 16.27
CA ASP A 151 -21.88 -19.43 16.12
C ASP A 151 -22.62 -18.12 15.86
N LEU A 152 -22.15 -16.99 16.41
CA LEU A 152 -22.67 -15.66 16.08
C LEU A 152 -22.49 -15.32 14.60
N ARG A 153 -21.29 -15.58 14.02
CA ARG A 153 -21.06 -15.44 12.57
C ARG A 153 -22.08 -16.25 11.77
N ARG A 154 -22.27 -17.52 12.14
CA ARG A 154 -23.24 -18.43 11.48
C ARG A 154 -24.67 -17.94 11.58
N SER A 155 -25.07 -17.41 12.75
CA SER A 155 -26.39 -16.81 12.95
C SER A 155 -26.61 -15.56 12.08
N HIS A 156 -25.53 -14.87 11.67
CA HIS A 156 -25.56 -13.75 10.73
C HIS A 156 -25.58 -14.19 9.26
N GLY A 157 -25.69 -15.52 8.98
CA GLY A 157 -25.80 -16.07 7.64
C GLY A 157 -24.47 -16.43 6.97
N TYR A 158 -23.36 -16.38 7.72
CA TYR A 158 -22.03 -16.78 7.21
C TYR A 158 -21.62 -18.12 7.81
N GLU A 159 -22.06 -19.21 7.17
CA GLU A 159 -21.84 -20.57 7.67
C GLU A 159 -20.35 -20.90 7.77
N GLU A 160 -19.57 -20.63 6.69
CA GLU A 160 -18.15 -20.91 6.63
C GLU A 160 -17.30 -19.77 7.23
N PRO A 161 -16.12 -20.09 7.80
CA PRO A 161 -15.14 -19.09 8.19
C PRO A 161 -14.72 -18.19 7.04
N PHE A 162 -14.40 -16.93 7.33
CA PHE A 162 -13.86 -16.02 6.31
C PHE A 162 -12.43 -16.36 5.91
N GLY A 163 -11.67 -17.04 6.77
CA GLY A 163 -10.31 -17.47 6.48
C GLY A 163 -9.33 -16.31 6.31
N ILE A 164 -9.49 -15.24 7.09
CA ILE A 164 -8.64 -14.05 7.03
C ILE A 164 -7.25 -14.40 7.54
N LYS A 165 -6.25 -14.28 6.67
CA LYS A 165 -4.90 -14.74 6.95
C LYS A 165 -4.00 -13.65 7.53
N TYR A 166 -4.15 -12.39 7.12
CA TYR A 166 -3.26 -11.29 7.44
C TYR A 166 -3.89 -10.35 8.46
N TRP A 167 -3.15 -10.02 9.54
CA TRP A 167 -3.67 -9.22 10.66
C TRP A 167 -2.64 -8.22 11.16
N CYS A 168 -3.03 -6.95 11.28
CA CYS A 168 -2.24 -5.89 11.89
C CYS A 168 -2.59 -5.80 13.38
N LEU A 169 -1.58 -5.81 14.23
CA LEU A 169 -1.71 -5.68 15.68
C LEU A 169 -1.74 -4.19 16.07
N GLY A 170 -2.86 -3.51 15.79
CA GLY A 170 -3.02 -2.07 15.96
C GLY A 170 -2.56 -1.26 14.75
N ASN A 171 -2.39 0.04 14.94
CA ASN A 171 -1.94 1.02 13.97
C ASN A 171 -1.15 2.14 14.65
N GLU A 172 0.04 2.49 14.15
CA GLU A 172 0.85 3.66 14.55
C GLU A 172 0.90 3.88 16.07
N MET A 173 1.11 2.82 16.85
CA MET A 173 0.95 2.85 18.30
C MET A 173 1.98 3.73 19.03
N ASP A 174 3.01 4.21 18.33
CA ASP A 174 3.99 5.22 18.80
C ASP A 174 3.54 6.66 18.56
N GLY A 175 2.50 6.88 17.74
CA GLY A 175 2.04 8.19 17.33
C GLY A 175 1.28 8.94 18.44
N PRO A 176 1.62 10.19 18.76
CA PRO A 176 0.87 10.99 19.75
C PRO A 176 -0.54 11.36 19.28
N TRP A 177 -0.83 11.24 17.98
CA TRP A 177 -2.15 11.42 17.40
C TRP A 177 -3.04 10.17 17.50
N GLN A 178 -2.44 9.01 17.81
CA GLN A 178 -3.15 7.74 17.85
C GLN A 178 -3.92 7.57 19.15
N ILE A 179 -5.20 7.17 19.07
CA ILE A 179 -6.00 6.86 20.24
C ILE A 179 -5.37 5.67 21.00
N GLY A 180 -5.02 5.90 22.26
CA GLY A 180 -4.37 4.87 23.07
C GLY A 180 -2.91 4.60 22.69
N GLY A 181 -2.21 5.60 22.15
CA GLY A 181 -0.75 5.56 21.88
C GLY A 181 0.01 5.05 23.12
N LYS A 182 1.11 4.36 22.90
CA LYS A 182 1.86 3.61 23.93
C LYS A 182 3.36 3.86 23.82
N THR A 183 4.06 3.57 24.90
CA THR A 183 5.51 3.38 24.84
C THR A 183 5.83 2.06 24.12
N ALA A 184 7.04 1.93 23.59
CA ALA A 184 7.49 0.72 22.90
C ALA A 184 7.38 -0.54 23.79
N GLU A 185 7.67 -0.40 25.10
CA GLU A 185 7.56 -1.50 26.07
C GLU A 185 6.10 -1.92 26.30
N GLU A 186 5.19 -0.95 26.54
CA GLU A 186 3.77 -1.23 26.73
C GLU A 186 3.15 -1.89 25.50
N TYR A 187 3.46 -1.34 24.32
CA TYR A 187 2.95 -1.88 23.07
C TYR A 187 3.53 -3.26 22.78
N GLY A 188 4.85 -3.44 22.89
CA GLY A 188 5.52 -4.71 22.63
C GLY A 188 4.94 -5.84 23.47
N ARG A 189 4.70 -5.61 24.76
CA ARG A 189 4.08 -6.59 25.65
C ARG A 189 2.62 -6.88 25.25
N LEU A 190 1.82 -5.85 24.98
CA LEU A 190 0.43 -6.03 24.56
C LEU A 190 0.35 -6.80 23.24
N ALA A 191 1.17 -6.44 22.25
CA ALA A 191 1.20 -7.09 20.94
C ALA A 191 1.62 -8.55 21.04
N ALA A 192 2.62 -8.88 21.90
CA ALA A 192 3.05 -10.26 22.13
C ALA A 192 1.92 -11.14 22.71
N GLU A 193 1.19 -10.63 23.73
CA GLU A 193 0.06 -11.39 24.30
C GLU A 193 -1.10 -11.52 23.31
N THR A 194 -1.37 -10.46 22.54
CA THR A 194 -2.37 -10.50 21.48
C THR A 194 -2.01 -11.52 20.39
N ALA A 195 -0.75 -11.50 19.93
CA ALA A 195 -0.28 -12.44 18.91
C ALA A 195 -0.44 -13.90 19.36
N LYS A 196 -0.11 -14.21 20.61
CA LYS A 196 -0.27 -15.57 21.16
C LYS A 196 -1.70 -16.05 21.08
N VAL A 197 -2.67 -15.27 21.59
CA VAL A 197 -4.06 -15.73 21.62
C VAL A 197 -4.66 -15.83 20.21
N MET A 198 -4.32 -14.92 19.30
CA MET A 198 -4.76 -15.01 17.90
C MET A 198 -4.20 -16.29 17.23
N LYS A 199 -2.90 -16.59 17.43
CA LYS A 199 -2.29 -17.82 16.91
C LYS A 199 -2.86 -19.10 17.56
N TRP A 200 -3.38 -19.04 18.78
CA TRP A 200 -4.04 -20.18 19.41
C TRP A 200 -5.44 -20.41 18.83
N VAL A 201 -6.13 -19.36 18.40
CA VAL A 201 -7.42 -19.49 17.69
C VAL A 201 -7.20 -19.96 16.26
N ASP A 202 -6.23 -19.36 15.57
CA ASP A 202 -5.90 -19.67 14.17
C ASP A 202 -4.37 -19.66 13.97
N PRO A 203 -3.72 -20.85 14.00
CA PRO A 203 -2.26 -20.98 13.84
C PRO A 203 -1.74 -20.49 12.49
N ASP A 204 -2.59 -20.44 11.44
CA ASP A 204 -2.21 -20.03 10.10
C ASP A 204 -2.22 -18.51 9.92
N SER A 205 -2.74 -17.76 10.87
CA SER A 205 -2.71 -16.29 10.87
C SER A 205 -1.29 -15.76 10.69
N ARG A 206 -1.12 -14.73 9.86
CA ARG A 206 0.12 -13.99 9.65
C ARG A 206 -0.01 -12.60 10.25
N LEU A 207 0.87 -12.30 11.19
CA LEU A 207 0.73 -11.15 12.07
C LEU A 207 1.75 -10.07 11.74
N VAL A 208 1.27 -8.82 11.68
CA VAL A 208 2.06 -7.61 11.46
C VAL A 208 2.07 -6.80 12.76
N VAL A 209 3.25 -6.51 13.29
CA VAL A 209 3.42 -5.64 14.45
C VAL A 209 3.80 -4.22 14.01
N CYS A 210 3.34 -3.18 14.70
CA CYS A 210 3.66 -1.80 14.33
C CYS A 210 5.14 -1.49 14.55
N GLY A 211 5.81 -1.03 13.50
CA GLY A 211 7.04 -0.27 13.59
C GLY A 211 6.74 1.22 13.87
N SER A 212 7.71 2.09 13.74
CA SER A 212 7.52 3.54 13.86
C SER A 212 6.61 4.07 12.76
N SER A 213 5.75 5.03 13.11
CA SER A 213 4.83 5.70 12.18
C SER A 213 5.54 6.43 11.03
N ASN A 214 6.78 6.82 11.23
CA ASN A 214 7.71 7.34 10.21
C ASN A 214 9.13 7.49 10.79
N THR A 215 10.10 7.78 9.93
CA THR A 215 11.52 7.93 10.31
C THR A 215 11.82 9.15 11.18
N SER A 216 10.92 10.14 11.26
CA SER A 216 11.09 11.35 12.08
C SER A 216 10.59 11.20 13.51
N MET A 217 10.02 10.05 13.87
CA MET A 217 9.58 9.79 15.24
C MET A 217 10.78 9.81 16.20
N PRO A 218 10.66 10.47 17.36
CA PRO A 218 11.75 10.55 18.34
C PRO A 218 12.20 9.16 18.85
N THR A 219 11.34 8.16 18.73
CA THR A 219 11.57 6.79 19.17
C THR A 219 12.08 5.87 18.06
N PHE A 220 12.23 6.38 16.82
CA PHE A 220 12.67 5.58 15.67
C PHE A 220 13.97 4.81 15.98
N GLY A 221 14.02 3.57 15.58
CA GLY A 221 15.10 2.62 15.84
C GLY A 221 14.98 1.96 17.22
N VAL A 222 14.78 2.71 18.29
CA VAL A 222 14.55 2.18 19.64
C VAL A 222 13.19 1.49 19.74
N TRP A 223 12.18 2.05 19.05
CA TRP A 223 10.85 1.46 18.98
C TRP A 223 10.88 0.06 18.37
N GLU A 224 11.46 -0.08 17.18
CA GLU A 224 11.56 -1.35 16.47
C GLU A 224 12.30 -2.40 17.31
N GLU A 225 13.44 -2.02 17.87
CA GLU A 225 14.26 -2.90 18.70
C GLU A 225 13.50 -3.41 19.93
N THR A 226 12.83 -2.50 20.65
CA THR A 226 12.09 -2.82 21.87
C THR A 226 10.87 -3.69 21.55
N VAL A 227 10.05 -3.29 20.58
CA VAL A 227 8.85 -4.03 20.17
C VAL A 227 9.22 -5.45 19.71
N LEU A 228 10.24 -5.58 18.86
CA LEU A 228 10.70 -6.89 18.38
C LEU A 228 11.32 -7.73 19.49
N SER A 229 11.90 -7.13 20.54
CA SER A 229 12.40 -7.90 21.68
C SER A 229 11.29 -8.74 22.35
N HIS A 230 10.05 -8.24 22.34
CA HIS A 230 8.87 -8.92 22.88
C HIS A 230 8.16 -9.82 21.86
N THR A 231 8.12 -9.42 20.59
CA THR A 231 7.17 -9.98 19.61
C THR A 231 7.80 -10.89 18.56
N TYR A 232 9.14 -10.91 18.43
CA TYR A 232 9.85 -11.57 17.32
C TYR A 232 9.44 -13.02 17.07
N ASP A 233 9.15 -13.75 18.16
CA ASP A 233 8.81 -15.17 18.08
C ASP A 233 7.35 -15.42 17.67
N TYR A 234 6.50 -14.39 17.69
CA TYR A 234 5.06 -14.50 17.51
C TYR A 234 4.54 -13.87 16.22
N VAL A 235 5.27 -12.88 15.66
CA VAL A 235 4.82 -12.12 14.49
C VAL A 235 5.62 -12.50 13.24
N ASP A 236 5.09 -12.18 12.08
CA ASP A 236 5.68 -12.52 10.78
C ASP A 236 6.27 -11.29 10.07
N TYR A 237 5.73 -10.11 10.35
CA TYR A 237 6.09 -8.84 9.70
C TYR A 237 6.19 -7.70 10.70
N LEU A 238 7.07 -6.74 10.40
CA LEU A 238 7.12 -5.42 11.02
C LEU A 238 6.60 -4.37 10.04
N SER A 239 5.67 -3.52 10.49
CA SER A 239 5.05 -2.46 9.70
C SER A 239 5.96 -1.26 9.51
N LEU A 240 5.90 -0.62 8.34
CA LEU A 240 6.50 0.68 8.03
C LEU A 240 5.47 1.58 7.37
N HIS A 241 5.49 2.88 7.72
CA HIS A 241 4.65 3.90 7.12
C HIS A 241 5.50 5.08 6.63
N SER A 242 5.19 5.64 5.48
CA SER A 242 5.80 6.89 5.01
C SER A 242 4.94 7.60 3.98
N TYR A 243 4.77 8.91 4.17
CA TYR A 243 4.09 9.80 3.23
C TYR A 243 5.04 10.89 2.75
N TYR A 244 4.96 11.20 1.46
CA TYR A 244 5.83 12.15 0.79
C TYR A 244 5.03 13.35 0.26
N GLY A 245 5.68 14.51 0.11
CA GLY A 245 4.99 15.68 -0.41
C GLY A 245 5.94 16.78 -0.85
N ASN A 246 5.61 17.47 -1.93
CA ASN A 246 6.38 18.60 -2.46
C ASN A 246 5.96 19.92 -1.79
N ARG A 247 6.21 20.04 -0.49
CA ARG A 247 5.85 21.24 0.29
C ARG A 247 6.76 22.44 0.00
N SER A 248 7.97 22.20 -0.47
CA SER A 248 8.94 23.24 -0.85
C SER A 248 8.72 23.77 -2.26
N GLY A 249 7.99 23.04 -3.12
CA GLY A 249 7.88 23.31 -4.56
C GLY A 249 9.12 22.88 -5.35
N ASP A 250 10.07 22.17 -4.74
CA ASP A 250 11.26 21.65 -5.41
C ASP A 250 10.98 20.26 -6.02
N THR A 251 10.66 20.25 -7.31
CA THR A 251 10.43 19.02 -8.08
C THR A 251 11.65 18.09 -8.09
N ALA A 252 12.86 18.63 -8.13
CA ALA A 252 14.08 17.83 -8.17
C ALA A 252 14.26 17.04 -6.86
N GLU A 253 14.08 17.69 -5.72
CA GLU A 253 14.08 17.02 -4.41
C GLU A 253 12.92 16.03 -4.28
N PHE A 254 11.72 16.41 -4.71
CA PHE A 254 10.54 15.57 -4.60
C PHE A 254 10.64 14.27 -5.39
N LEU A 255 11.14 14.31 -6.63
CA LEU A 255 11.37 13.12 -7.45
C LEU A 255 12.45 12.18 -6.87
N ALA A 256 13.27 12.65 -5.93
CA ALA A 256 14.30 11.86 -5.26
C ALA A 256 13.86 11.24 -3.94
N CYS A 257 12.63 11.46 -3.47
CA CYS A 257 12.18 11.03 -2.13
C CYS A 257 12.16 9.50 -1.96
N SER A 258 12.19 8.72 -3.03
CA SER A 258 12.37 7.26 -2.99
C SER A 258 13.67 6.83 -2.29
N ARG A 259 14.68 7.72 -2.21
CA ARG A 259 15.91 7.47 -1.44
C ARG A 259 15.66 7.39 0.07
N ASP A 260 14.72 8.19 0.59
CA ASP A 260 14.29 8.10 1.98
C ASP A 260 13.63 6.73 2.26
N MET A 261 12.76 6.28 1.37
CA MET A 261 12.16 4.95 1.47
C MET A 261 13.19 3.82 1.44
N ASP A 262 14.20 3.91 0.55
CA ASP A 262 15.30 2.95 0.46
C ASP A 262 16.09 2.88 1.78
N GLU A 263 16.45 4.04 2.34
CA GLU A 263 17.17 4.13 3.61
C GLU A 263 16.34 3.62 4.79
N PHE A 264 15.05 3.94 4.83
CA PHE A 264 14.12 3.45 5.85
C PHE A 264 14.05 1.92 5.85
N ILE A 265 13.81 1.31 4.69
CA ILE A 265 13.75 -0.16 4.55
C ILE A 265 15.08 -0.80 4.99
N ARG A 266 16.22 -0.25 4.58
CA ARG A 266 17.55 -0.76 4.96
C ARG A 266 17.78 -0.69 6.46
N THR A 267 17.48 0.46 7.05
CA THR A 267 17.68 0.71 8.49
C THR A 267 16.85 -0.28 9.31
N VAL A 268 15.56 -0.39 9.02
CA VAL A 268 14.67 -1.30 9.76
C VAL A 268 15.03 -2.77 9.52
N SER A 269 15.46 -3.12 8.31
CA SER A 269 15.96 -4.47 8.02
C SER A 269 17.18 -4.83 8.89
N ALA A 270 18.12 -3.89 9.05
CA ALA A 270 19.31 -4.10 9.88
C ALA A 270 18.94 -4.25 11.38
N ILE A 271 17.95 -3.49 11.87
CA ILE A 271 17.43 -3.63 13.24
C ILE A 271 16.80 -5.01 13.43
N CYS A 272 15.95 -5.46 12.50
CA CYS A 272 15.35 -6.80 12.52
C CYS A 272 16.44 -7.89 12.59
N ASP A 273 17.51 -7.78 11.81
CA ASP A 273 18.60 -8.74 11.77
C ASP A 273 19.44 -8.71 13.06
N SER A 274 19.63 -7.53 13.66
CA SER A 274 20.26 -7.40 14.98
C SER A 274 19.46 -8.12 16.07
N VAL A 275 18.13 -7.91 16.10
CA VAL A 275 17.26 -8.61 17.07
C VAL A 275 17.26 -10.12 16.82
N LYS A 276 17.20 -10.56 15.56
CA LYS A 276 17.34 -11.96 15.17
C LYS A 276 18.56 -12.62 15.80
N GLN A 277 19.72 -11.98 15.66
CA GLN A 277 20.98 -12.54 16.21
C GLN A 277 20.95 -12.60 17.73
N ARG A 278 20.47 -11.59 18.43
CA ARG A 278 20.37 -11.59 19.90
C ARG A 278 19.41 -12.65 20.43
N LYS A 279 18.35 -12.95 19.66
CA LYS A 279 17.38 -14.00 20.02
C LYS A 279 17.81 -15.39 19.57
N HIS A 280 18.93 -15.52 18.86
CA HIS A 280 19.37 -16.78 18.26
C HIS A 280 18.26 -17.44 17.41
N SER A 281 17.49 -16.64 16.70
CA SER A 281 16.35 -17.10 15.89
C SER A 281 16.79 -17.44 14.46
N ASP A 282 16.25 -18.53 13.90
CA ASP A 282 16.42 -18.86 12.48
C ASP A 282 15.41 -18.15 11.59
N ARG A 283 14.37 -17.54 12.17
CA ARG A 283 13.32 -16.83 11.43
C ARG A 283 13.84 -15.51 10.85
N THR A 284 13.33 -15.14 9.68
CA THR A 284 13.53 -13.81 9.12
C THR A 284 12.30 -12.97 9.39
N MET A 285 12.48 -11.80 10.02
CA MET A 285 11.42 -10.81 10.13
C MET A 285 11.28 -10.09 8.78
N PHE A 286 10.14 -10.27 8.14
CA PHE A 286 9.82 -9.54 6.92
C PHE A 286 9.19 -8.17 7.23
N LEU A 287 9.07 -7.33 6.21
CA LEU A 287 8.51 -6.01 6.33
C LEU A 287 7.17 -5.92 5.61
N SER A 288 6.25 -5.20 6.23
CA SER A 288 4.97 -4.76 5.67
C SER A 288 5.01 -3.25 5.55
N PHE A 289 5.21 -2.74 4.33
CA PHE A 289 5.12 -1.29 4.09
C PHE A 289 3.65 -0.92 3.86
N ASP A 290 2.82 -1.07 4.90
CA ASP A 290 1.37 -1.11 4.80
C ASP A 290 0.66 0.25 4.83
N GLU A 291 1.44 1.35 4.83
CA GLU A 291 0.99 2.68 4.42
C GLU A 291 2.11 3.43 3.70
N TRP A 292 1.90 3.78 2.44
CA TRP A 292 2.81 4.62 1.69
C TRP A 292 2.07 5.36 0.57
N ASN A 293 2.36 6.62 0.36
CA ASN A 293 1.88 7.41 -0.79
C ASN A 293 2.50 8.81 -0.78
N VAL A 294 2.07 9.63 -1.73
CA VAL A 294 2.12 11.09 -1.69
C VAL A 294 0.91 11.60 -0.91
N TRP A 295 1.13 12.56 0.00
CA TRP A 295 0.03 13.20 0.75
C TRP A 295 0.41 14.63 1.17
N PHE A 296 -0.19 15.63 0.52
CA PHE A 296 -0.02 17.04 0.91
C PHE A 296 -1.00 18.01 0.22
N HIS A 297 -1.74 17.58 -0.82
CA HIS A 297 -2.54 18.48 -1.66
C HIS A 297 -3.80 18.99 -0.95
N SER A 298 -4.47 18.17 -0.15
CA SER A 298 -5.74 18.50 0.52
C SER A 298 -5.59 19.22 1.86
N ASN A 299 -4.38 19.34 2.41
CA ASN A 299 -4.13 19.81 3.78
C ASN A 299 -4.84 21.12 4.19
N GLU A 300 -5.00 22.07 3.26
CA GLU A 300 -5.69 23.32 3.56
C GLU A 300 -7.21 23.20 3.42
N GLN A 301 -7.69 22.33 2.52
CA GLN A 301 -9.12 22.05 2.34
C GLN A 301 -9.67 21.28 3.53
N ASP A 302 -8.92 20.31 4.05
CA ASP A 302 -9.32 19.46 5.18
C ASP A 302 -9.64 20.29 6.44
N LYS A 303 -8.98 21.43 6.63
CA LYS A 303 -9.24 22.34 7.75
C LYS A 303 -10.62 23.01 7.70
N GLN A 304 -11.26 23.02 6.52
CA GLN A 304 -12.57 23.63 6.28
C GLN A 304 -13.71 22.62 6.29
N VAL A 305 -13.38 21.31 6.38
CA VAL A 305 -14.37 20.25 6.35
C VAL A 305 -15.21 20.25 7.62
N GLU A 306 -16.53 20.16 7.47
CA GLU A 306 -17.46 20.13 8.59
C GLU A 306 -17.28 18.84 9.39
N LYS A 307 -17.04 18.99 10.69
CA LYS A 307 -16.89 17.88 11.64
C LYS A 307 -18.23 17.23 11.98
N TRP A 308 -18.15 15.98 12.43
CA TRP A 308 -19.28 15.21 12.91
C TRP A 308 -20.39 15.01 11.88
N THR A 309 -19.97 14.89 10.63
CA THR A 309 -20.83 14.48 9.50
C THR A 309 -20.48 13.06 9.07
N VAL A 310 -21.37 12.43 8.31
CA VAL A 310 -21.12 11.11 7.72
C VAL A 310 -20.32 11.27 6.44
N ALA A 311 -19.23 10.52 6.32
CA ALA A 311 -18.39 10.52 5.13
C ALA A 311 -17.99 11.94 4.66
N PRO A 312 -17.35 12.76 5.51
CA PRO A 312 -16.88 14.08 5.09
C PRO A 312 -15.80 13.95 4.01
N PRO A 313 -15.67 14.91 3.08
CA PRO A 313 -14.66 14.86 2.01
C PRO A 313 -13.26 15.20 2.55
N LEU A 314 -12.66 14.29 3.30
CA LEU A 314 -11.32 14.43 3.91
C LEU A 314 -10.26 13.76 3.05
N LEU A 315 -9.06 14.36 3.02
CA LEU A 315 -7.86 13.83 2.36
C LEU A 315 -8.09 13.50 0.87
N GLU A 316 -8.94 14.26 0.19
CA GLU A 316 -9.22 14.06 -1.23
C GLU A 316 -8.14 14.76 -2.09
N ASP A 317 -6.90 14.26 -2.01
CA ASP A 317 -5.79 14.77 -2.81
C ASP A 317 -6.05 14.58 -4.31
N ILE A 318 -5.81 15.62 -5.08
CA ILE A 318 -5.86 15.58 -6.55
C ILE A 318 -4.43 15.43 -7.07
N TYR A 319 -4.14 14.24 -7.58
CA TYR A 319 -2.79 13.88 -7.99
C TYR A 319 -2.42 14.40 -9.37
N THR A 320 -1.26 15.02 -9.42
CA THR A 320 -0.63 15.52 -10.64
C THR A 320 0.19 14.44 -11.34
N PHE A 321 0.67 14.73 -12.53
CA PHE A 321 1.62 13.87 -13.24
C PHE A 321 2.97 13.76 -12.50
N GLU A 322 3.40 14.82 -11.79
CA GLU A 322 4.59 14.79 -10.93
C GLU A 322 4.48 13.69 -9.86
N ASP A 323 3.30 13.58 -9.21
CA ASP A 323 3.04 12.56 -8.20
C ASP A 323 3.09 11.14 -8.77
N ALA A 324 2.64 10.96 -10.02
CA ALA A 324 2.75 9.67 -10.69
C ALA A 324 4.19 9.22 -10.89
N LEU A 325 5.11 10.14 -11.20
CA LEU A 325 6.54 9.83 -11.31
C LEU A 325 7.13 9.42 -9.95
N VAL A 326 6.73 10.13 -8.89
CA VAL A 326 7.14 9.79 -7.51
C VAL A 326 6.63 8.40 -7.12
N VAL A 327 5.35 8.10 -7.33
CA VAL A 327 4.78 6.77 -7.05
C VAL A 327 5.51 5.69 -7.85
N GLY A 328 5.89 5.97 -9.09
CA GLY A 328 6.73 5.10 -9.90
C GLY A 328 8.10 4.80 -9.25
N CYS A 329 8.77 5.83 -8.71
CA CYS A 329 10.05 5.67 -8.02
C CYS A 329 9.90 4.87 -6.70
N LEU A 330 8.81 5.11 -5.94
CA LEU A 330 8.51 4.37 -4.71
C LEU A 330 8.26 2.88 -5.00
N LEU A 331 7.49 2.57 -6.05
CA LEU A 331 7.26 1.18 -6.49
C LEU A 331 8.57 0.49 -6.90
N ILE A 332 9.43 1.16 -7.65
CA ILE A 332 10.76 0.63 -8.00
C ILE A 332 11.57 0.30 -6.73
N THR A 333 11.52 1.18 -5.73
CA THR A 333 12.21 0.96 -4.45
C THR A 333 11.65 -0.24 -3.69
N LEU A 334 10.33 -0.38 -3.57
CA LEU A 334 9.70 -1.54 -2.93
C LEU A 334 10.10 -2.86 -3.61
N LEU A 335 10.11 -2.88 -4.95
CA LEU A 335 10.50 -4.06 -5.72
C LEU A 335 11.99 -4.40 -5.59
N ARG A 336 12.86 -3.41 -5.46
CA ARG A 336 14.30 -3.60 -5.20
C ARG A 336 14.57 -4.22 -3.83
N HIS A 337 13.64 -4.12 -2.91
CA HIS A 337 13.71 -4.70 -1.57
C HIS A 337 12.75 -5.87 -1.35
N CYS A 338 12.36 -6.57 -2.43
CA CYS A 338 11.42 -7.69 -2.37
C CYS A 338 11.92 -8.89 -1.53
N ASP A 339 13.20 -8.97 -1.23
CA ASP A 339 13.78 -9.92 -0.29
C ASP A 339 13.27 -9.70 1.15
N ARG A 340 13.01 -8.45 1.53
CA ARG A 340 12.55 -8.06 2.87
C ARG A 340 11.09 -7.58 2.87
N VAL A 341 10.67 -6.75 1.92
CA VAL A 341 9.30 -6.23 1.81
C VAL A 341 8.41 -7.27 1.12
N LYS A 342 7.50 -7.88 1.88
CA LYS A 342 6.58 -8.91 1.38
C LYS A 342 5.14 -8.43 1.29
N ILE A 343 4.81 -7.33 1.95
CA ILE A 343 3.52 -6.65 1.87
C ILE A 343 3.80 -5.17 1.65
N ALA A 344 3.02 -4.52 0.78
CA ALA A 344 2.99 -3.07 0.68
C ALA A 344 1.58 -2.62 0.32
N CYS A 345 1.06 -1.57 1.01
CA CYS A 345 -0.28 -1.07 0.74
C CYS A 345 -0.25 0.41 0.39
N LEU A 346 -0.61 0.71 -0.85
CA LEU A 346 -0.84 2.10 -1.27
C LEU A 346 -1.99 2.69 -0.44
N ALA A 347 -1.74 3.71 0.29
CA ALA A 347 -2.73 4.39 1.13
C ALA A 347 -3.27 5.63 0.42
N GLN A 348 -4.55 5.65 0.05
CA GLN A 348 -5.54 4.58 0.17
C GLN A 348 -6.02 4.16 -1.23
N LEU A 349 -7.18 3.51 -1.30
CA LEU A 349 -7.64 2.93 -2.57
C LEU A 349 -8.66 3.82 -3.29
N ILE A 350 -9.59 4.44 -2.56
CA ILE A 350 -10.74 5.16 -3.10
C ILE A 350 -10.91 6.48 -2.37
N ASN A 351 -11.01 7.59 -3.09
CA ASN A 351 -11.23 8.97 -2.68
C ASN A 351 -10.16 9.56 -1.76
N VAL A 352 -9.79 8.89 -0.70
CA VAL A 352 -8.87 9.37 0.33
C VAL A 352 -7.43 9.10 -0.09
N ILE A 353 -6.66 10.14 -0.42
CA ILE A 353 -5.28 10.03 -0.96
C ILE A 353 -5.12 8.85 -1.95
N ALA A 354 -6.01 8.75 -2.93
CA ALA A 354 -6.30 7.51 -3.63
C ALA A 354 -6.07 7.57 -5.15
N PRO A 355 -5.73 6.44 -5.79
CA PRO A 355 -5.65 6.33 -7.24
C PRO A 355 -7.02 6.36 -7.93
N ILE A 356 -8.12 6.13 -7.19
CA ILE A 356 -9.49 6.09 -7.73
C ILE A 356 -10.33 7.13 -7.02
N MET A 357 -10.99 7.98 -7.79
CA MET A 357 -11.90 9.00 -7.28
C MET A 357 -13.35 8.73 -7.72
N THR A 358 -14.30 9.25 -6.94
CA THR A 358 -15.74 9.15 -7.24
C THR A 358 -16.45 10.47 -6.98
N GLU A 359 -17.52 10.72 -7.75
CA GLU A 359 -18.58 11.66 -7.38
C GLU A 359 -19.72 10.89 -6.69
N THR A 360 -20.32 11.47 -5.67
CA THR A 360 -21.52 10.90 -5.04
C THR A 360 -22.68 10.88 -6.05
N GLY A 361 -23.26 9.71 -6.31
CA GLY A 361 -24.29 9.51 -7.34
C GLY A 361 -23.81 9.68 -8.77
N GLY A 362 -22.50 9.85 -8.99
CA GLY A 362 -21.89 10.20 -10.27
C GLY A 362 -20.76 9.25 -10.71
N ARG A 363 -19.84 9.78 -11.49
CA ARG A 363 -18.77 9.01 -12.14
C ARG A 363 -17.67 8.55 -11.18
N SER A 364 -16.90 7.55 -11.61
CA SER A 364 -15.60 7.19 -11.05
C SER A 364 -14.51 7.35 -12.11
N TRP A 365 -13.28 7.68 -11.69
CA TRP A 365 -12.15 7.83 -12.61
C TRP A 365 -10.82 7.47 -11.94
N ALA A 366 -9.82 7.19 -12.78
CA ALA A 366 -8.45 6.93 -12.36
C ALA A 366 -7.65 8.24 -12.30
N GLN A 367 -6.98 8.50 -11.18
CA GLN A 367 -6.00 9.56 -11.04
C GLN A 367 -4.65 9.18 -11.68
N THR A 368 -3.73 10.12 -11.77
CA THR A 368 -2.43 9.90 -12.44
C THR A 368 -1.60 8.81 -11.81
N ILE A 369 -1.61 8.68 -10.47
CA ILE A 369 -0.86 7.65 -9.71
C ILE A 369 -1.38 6.22 -9.94
N PHE A 370 -2.57 6.07 -10.49
CA PHE A 370 -3.15 4.79 -10.87
C PHE A 370 -2.26 4.01 -11.84
N TYR A 371 -1.68 4.70 -12.83
CA TYR A 371 -1.00 4.04 -13.94
C TYR A 371 0.34 3.39 -13.58
N PRO A 372 1.25 4.03 -12.83
CA PRO A 372 2.47 3.36 -12.38
C PRO A 372 2.19 2.11 -11.54
N PHE A 373 1.18 2.17 -10.65
CA PHE A 373 0.79 1.03 -9.84
C PHE A 373 0.20 -0.10 -10.71
N MET A 374 -0.75 0.21 -11.57
CA MET A 374 -1.36 -0.73 -12.52
C MET A 374 -0.30 -1.45 -13.36
N HIS A 375 0.67 -0.71 -13.89
CA HIS A 375 1.73 -1.27 -14.69
C HIS A 375 2.66 -2.18 -13.87
N ALA A 376 3.07 -1.76 -12.68
CA ALA A 376 3.90 -2.58 -11.81
C ALA A 376 3.17 -3.87 -11.43
N ALA A 377 1.90 -3.78 -11.03
CA ALA A 377 1.08 -4.93 -10.69
C ALA A 377 0.86 -5.91 -11.87
N ALA A 378 0.75 -5.40 -13.08
CA ALA A 378 0.54 -6.22 -14.28
C ALA A 378 1.85 -6.87 -14.80
N PHE A 379 2.95 -6.16 -14.76
CA PHE A 379 4.16 -6.55 -15.52
C PHE A 379 5.37 -6.92 -14.66
N ALA A 380 5.52 -6.40 -13.44
CA ALA A 380 6.64 -6.73 -12.59
C ALA A 380 6.31 -7.94 -11.70
N ARG A 381 6.46 -9.13 -12.27
CA ARG A 381 6.18 -10.43 -11.66
C ARG A 381 7.42 -11.33 -11.72
N GLY A 382 7.43 -12.38 -10.90
CA GLY A 382 8.55 -13.31 -10.79
C GLY A 382 9.60 -12.81 -9.81
N ASP A 383 10.89 -12.81 -10.19
CA ASP A 383 11.99 -12.36 -9.34
C ASP A 383 12.46 -10.95 -9.71
N ALA A 384 12.68 -10.10 -8.72
CA ALA A 384 13.40 -8.87 -8.94
C ALA A 384 14.91 -9.16 -9.05
N LEU A 385 15.56 -8.49 -10.00
CA LEU A 385 16.99 -8.66 -10.25
C LEU A 385 17.80 -7.52 -9.59
N ASN A 386 19.01 -7.82 -9.16
CA ASN A 386 19.95 -6.80 -8.72
C ASN A 386 20.30 -5.89 -9.91
N THR A 387 19.58 -4.78 -10.01
CA THR A 387 19.65 -3.84 -11.13
C THR A 387 20.62 -2.73 -10.83
N ARG A 388 21.55 -2.48 -11.76
CA ARG A 388 22.51 -1.39 -11.71
C ARG A 388 22.21 -0.40 -12.82
N VAL A 389 22.27 0.89 -12.49
CA VAL A 389 22.05 1.99 -13.44
C VAL A 389 23.29 2.86 -13.49
N GLU A 390 23.83 3.07 -14.70
CA GLU A 390 24.87 4.05 -14.99
C GLU A 390 24.27 5.18 -15.83
N CYS A 391 24.18 6.37 -15.28
CA CYS A 391 23.71 7.57 -15.96
C CYS A 391 24.27 8.81 -15.27
N GLY A 392 24.00 9.99 -15.84
CA GLY A 392 24.25 11.27 -15.15
C GLY A 392 23.40 11.42 -13.90
N SER A 393 23.75 12.37 -13.05
CA SER A 393 23.09 12.69 -11.78
C SER A 393 22.82 14.18 -11.66
N TYR A 394 21.99 14.55 -10.68
CA TYR A 394 21.64 15.92 -10.34
C TYR A 394 21.61 16.11 -8.82
N SER A 395 21.75 17.36 -8.37
CA SER A 395 21.62 17.68 -6.95
C SER A 395 20.14 17.75 -6.56
N ALA A 396 19.71 16.86 -5.67
CA ALA A 396 18.34 16.70 -5.21
C ALA A 396 18.16 17.17 -3.75
N GLY A 397 18.53 18.39 -3.47
CA GLY A 397 18.36 18.99 -2.14
C GLY A 397 18.95 18.13 -1.02
N ARG A 398 18.15 17.78 -0.02
CA ARG A 398 18.56 16.94 1.13
C ARG A 398 19.00 15.52 0.76
N TYR A 399 18.61 15.04 -0.42
CA TYR A 399 18.98 13.72 -0.89
C TYR A 399 20.33 13.67 -1.63
N GLY A 400 20.96 14.85 -1.84
CA GLY A 400 22.28 14.96 -2.46
C GLY A 400 22.30 14.53 -3.92
N ASP A 401 23.43 13.98 -4.37
CA ASP A 401 23.63 13.56 -5.74
C ASP A 401 22.76 12.34 -6.08
N THR A 402 21.81 12.52 -6.99
CA THR A 402 20.78 11.53 -7.32
C THR A 402 20.81 11.21 -8.81
N PRO A 403 20.82 9.92 -9.23
CA PRO A 403 20.78 9.54 -10.62
C PRO A 403 19.53 10.05 -11.34
N TYR A 404 19.67 10.48 -12.60
CA TYR A 404 18.50 10.87 -13.41
C TYR A 404 17.56 9.70 -13.69
N VAL A 405 18.11 8.49 -13.88
CA VAL A 405 17.30 7.30 -14.15
C VAL A 405 17.22 6.42 -12.91
N GLU A 406 16.00 6.11 -12.47
CA GLU A 406 15.71 5.05 -11.50
C GLU A 406 15.09 3.85 -12.20
N SER A 407 15.51 2.62 -11.83
CA SER A 407 15.02 1.43 -12.52
C SER A 407 15.10 0.17 -11.67
N VAL A 408 14.22 -0.77 -11.97
CA VAL A 408 14.28 -2.17 -11.53
C VAL A 408 13.98 -3.09 -12.71
N ALA A 409 14.72 -4.18 -12.83
CA ALA A 409 14.40 -5.25 -13.75
C ALA A 409 13.81 -6.44 -12.99
N THR A 410 12.77 -7.05 -13.55
CA THR A 410 12.15 -8.27 -13.02
C THR A 410 12.14 -9.35 -14.08
N ILE A 411 12.27 -10.61 -13.68
CA ILE A 411 12.27 -11.76 -14.59
C ILE A 411 11.17 -12.74 -14.21
N ASN A 412 10.38 -13.12 -15.19
CA ASN A 412 9.41 -14.21 -15.03
C ASN A 412 9.86 -15.41 -15.88
N GLU A 413 10.40 -16.40 -15.20
CA GLU A 413 10.95 -17.60 -15.87
C GLU A 413 9.87 -18.45 -16.55
N SER A 414 8.63 -18.44 -16.02
CA SER A 414 7.52 -19.22 -16.60
C SER A 414 7.09 -18.68 -17.96
N ASP A 415 7.09 -17.35 -18.10
CA ASP A 415 6.68 -16.67 -19.32
C ASP A 415 7.88 -16.33 -20.22
N ARG A 416 9.11 -16.57 -19.72
CA ARG A 416 10.37 -16.20 -20.38
C ARG A 416 10.42 -14.72 -20.72
N THR A 417 10.00 -13.88 -19.79
CA THR A 417 9.93 -12.42 -19.96
C THR A 417 10.77 -11.69 -18.93
N VAL A 418 11.28 -10.54 -19.36
CA VAL A 418 11.94 -9.56 -18.49
C VAL A 418 11.20 -8.23 -18.62
N THR A 419 10.85 -7.64 -17.49
CA THR A 419 10.26 -6.30 -17.46
C THR A 419 11.24 -5.34 -16.81
N VAL A 420 11.50 -4.22 -17.46
CA VAL A 420 12.25 -3.10 -16.92
C VAL A 420 11.27 -1.97 -16.63
N LEU A 421 11.12 -1.60 -15.37
CA LEU A 421 10.44 -0.40 -14.94
C LEU A 421 11.46 0.70 -14.76
N ALA A 422 11.23 1.88 -15.34
CA ALA A 422 12.16 2.99 -15.23
C ALA A 422 11.45 4.36 -15.16
N VAL A 423 12.01 5.25 -14.33
CA VAL A 423 11.65 6.67 -14.31
C VAL A 423 12.85 7.48 -14.80
N ASN A 424 12.65 8.33 -15.78
CA ASN A 424 13.59 9.39 -16.10
C ASN A 424 13.16 10.67 -15.36
N ARG A 425 13.95 11.08 -14.39
CA ARG A 425 13.71 12.27 -13.55
C ARG A 425 14.20 13.57 -14.19
N SER A 426 14.95 13.51 -15.31
CA SER A 426 15.46 14.71 -15.96
C SER A 426 14.32 15.62 -16.38
N ALA A 427 14.46 16.92 -16.13
CA ALA A 427 13.46 17.92 -16.48
C ALA A 427 13.30 18.11 -17.99
N ASP A 428 14.37 17.93 -18.75
CA ASP A 428 14.52 18.38 -20.13
C ASP A 428 15.31 17.45 -21.07
N GLU A 429 15.98 16.41 -20.50
CA GLU A 429 16.78 15.51 -21.31
C GLU A 429 16.19 14.10 -21.41
N ASP A 430 16.01 13.64 -22.64
CA ASP A 430 15.74 12.24 -22.92
C ASP A 430 16.98 11.38 -22.60
N ALA A 431 16.77 10.14 -22.16
CA ALA A 431 17.83 9.16 -21.91
C ALA A 431 17.82 8.06 -22.97
N GLU A 432 18.81 8.11 -23.89
CA GLU A 432 19.10 6.95 -24.75
C GLU A 432 19.65 5.84 -23.86
N THR A 433 18.87 4.75 -23.73
CA THR A 433 19.07 3.72 -22.70
C THR A 433 19.39 2.38 -23.33
N GLU A 434 20.47 1.76 -22.87
CA GLU A 434 20.85 0.38 -23.18
C GLU A 434 20.49 -0.52 -21.99
N PHE A 435 19.75 -1.61 -22.24
CA PHE A 435 19.50 -2.65 -21.24
C PHE A 435 20.29 -3.91 -21.56
N THR A 436 21.04 -4.41 -20.58
CA THR A 436 21.83 -5.64 -20.68
C THR A 436 21.39 -6.63 -19.61
N LEU A 437 21.05 -7.85 -20.02
CA LEU A 437 20.74 -8.95 -19.13
C LEU A 437 21.83 -10.03 -19.20
N GLY A 438 22.64 -10.14 -18.15
CA GLY A 438 23.63 -11.21 -18.03
C GLY A 438 22.96 -12.58 -17.82
N GLY A 439 23.58 -13.64 -18.36
CA GLY A 439 23.08 -15.01 -18.20
C GLY A 439 21.86 -15.36 -19.06
N ALA A 440 21.39 -14.46 -19.91
CA ALA A 440 20.35 -14.72 -20.91
C ALA A 440 20.94 -14.69 -22.32
N GLY A 441 20.19 -15.25 -23.28
CA GLY A 441 20.48 -15.09 -24.72
C GLY A 441 20.16 -13.69 -25.24
N ALA A 442 19.95 -13.58 -26.55
CA ALA A 442 19.50 -12.33 -27.15
C ALA A 442 18.11 -11.97 -26.66
N LEU A 443 17.92 -10.71 -26.29
CA LEU A 443 16.63 -10.15 -25.88
C LEU A 443 15.88 -9.59 -27.09
N THR A 444 14.59 -9.91 -27.18
CA THR A 444 13.68 -9.29 -28.16
C THR A 444 12.73 -8.38 -27.42
N LYS A 445 12.71 -7.08 -27.75
CA LYS A 445 11.79 -6.11 -27.18
C LYS A 445 10.38 -6.38 -27.71
N GLU A 446 9.42 -6.64 -26.80
CA GLU A 446 8.03 -6.91 -27.15
C GLU A 446 7.15 -5.68 -26.99
N ARG A 447 7.44 -4.84 -26.00
CA ARG A 447 6.59 -3.70 -25.67
C ARG A 447 7.37 -2.59 -25.00
N HIS A 448 6.98 -1.35 -25.25
CA HIS A 448 7.43 -0.18 -24.51
C HIS A 448 6.21 0.72 -24.25
N ILE A 449 5.81 0.80 -23.00
CA ILE A 449 4.72 1.69 -22.54
C ILE A 449 5.38 2.90 -21.89
N VAL A 450 4.86 4.08 -22.19
CA VAL A 450 5.27 5.33 -21.55
C VAL A 450 4.07 6.05 -20.96
N LEU A 451 4.27 6.64 -19.78
CA LEU A 451 3.42 7.68 -19.21
C LEU A 451 4.25 8.95 -19.14
N GLU A 452 3.87 9.95 -19.92
CA GLU A 452 4.55 11.25 -20.01
C GLU A 452 3.55 12.37 -20.24
N ASN A 453 3.86 13.57 -19.76
CA ASN A 453 3.10 14.79 -20.03
C ASN A 453 4.05 15.98 -19.97
N ALA A 454 3.84 16.95 -20.86
CA ALA A 454 4.63 18.19 -20.88
C ALA A 454 4.40 19.03 -19.61
N ASP A 455 3.18 18.98 -19.06
CA ASP A 455 2.77 19.67 -17.85
C ASP A 455 2.82 18.72 -16.64
N LEU A 456 3.81 18.92 -15.75
CA LEU A 456 3.93 18.15 -14.50
C LEU A 456 2.72 18.32 -13.55
N LYS A 457 1.95 19.39 -13.71
CA LYS A 457 0.76 19.67 -12.89
C LYS A 457 -0.54 19.18 -13.54
N ALA A 458 -0.45 18.48 -14.69
CA ALA A 458 -1.60 17.86 -15.31
C ALA A 458 -2.25 16.84 -14.37
N VAL A 459 -3.57 16.87 -14.28
CA VAL A 459 -4.41 16.01 -13.43
C VAL A 459 -5.49 15.34 -14.26
N ASN A 460 -5.95 14.18 -13.84
CA ASN A 460 -7.17 13.55 -14.35
C ASN A 460 -8.34 13.94 -13.43
N THR A 461 -9.46 14.34 -14.04
CA THR A 461 -10.68 14.75 -13.33
C THR A 461 -11.88 13.99 -13.85
N ALA A 462 -13.04 14.14 -13.20
CA ALA A 462 -14.29 13.56 -13.71
C ALA A 462 -14.65 14.05 -15.12
N ASP A 463 -14.32 15.31 -15.46
CA ASP A 463 -14.61 15.91 -16.77
C ASP A 463 -13.54 15.63 -17.82
N ASP A 464 -12.30 15.37 -17.41
CA ASP A 464 -11.17 15.02 -18.28
C ASP A 464 -10.35 13.87 -17.66
N PRO A 465 -10.89 12.64 -17.66
CA PRO A 465 -10.27 11.51 -16.99
C PRO A 465 -9.08 10.93 -17.76
N GLU A 466 -8.83 11.40 -18.98
CA GLU A 466 -7.83 10.88 -19.91
C GLU A 466 -6.71 11.89 -20.25
N ARG A 467 -6.63 13.02 -19.55
CA ARG A 467 -5.60 14.04 -19.78
C ARG A 467 -4.18 13.51 -19.62
N VAL A 468 -3.98 12.58 -18.70
CA VAL A 468 -2.72 11.89 -18.47
C VAL A 468 -2.97 10.39 -18.61
N LEU A 469 -2.59 9.82 -19.76
CA LEU A 469 -2.76 8.40 -20.06
C LEU A 469 -1.45 7.79 -20.54
N PRO A 470 -1.18 6.51 -20.21
CA PRO A 470 -0.10 5.77 -20.81
C PRO A 470 -0.38 5.45 -22.28
N ARG A 471 0.69 5.34 -23.05
CA ARG A 471 0.61 4.91 -24.45
C ARG A 471 1.72 3.93 -24.79
N ASP A 472 1.46 3.05 -25.76
CA ASP A 472 2.49 2.20 -26.34
C ASP A 472 3.34 3.02 -27.32
N LEU A 473 4.66 2.87 -27.21
CA LEU A 473 5.60 3.41 -28.17
C LEU A 473 5.85 2.41 -29.32
N PRO A 474 6.10 2.91 -30.55
CA PRO A 474 6.58 2.03 -31.62
C PRO A 474 7.86 1.31 -31.21
N LEU A 475 7.95 0.03 -31.52
CA LEU A 475 9.15 -0.75 -31.26
C LEU A 475 10.31 -0.23 -32.10
N SER A 476 11.43 0.02 -31.45
CA SER A 476 12.68 0.51 -32.04
C SER A 476 13.85 -0.25 -31.45
N GLU A 477 14.95 -0.40 -32.21
CA GLU A 477 16.20 -0.98 -31.67
C GLU A 477 16.74 -0.15 -30.51
N LYS A 478 16.61 1.17 -30.60
CA LYS A 478 16.96 2.09 -29.51
C LYS A 478 15.82 2.21 -28.49
N THR A 479 16.17 2.21 -27.23
CA THR A 479 15.26 2.54 -26.13
C THR A 479 15.55 3.97 -25.70
N VAL A 480 14.54 4.83 -25.75
CA VAL A 480 14.64 6.21 -25.28
C VAL A 480 13.59 6.39 -24.18
N LEU A 481 14.06 6.80 -22.99
CA LEU A 481 13.20 7.23 -21.90
C LEU A 481 13.05 8.75 -22.02
N GLY A 482 11.86 9.22 -22.38
CA GLY A 482 11.57 10.66 -22.49
C GLY A 482 11.86 11.40 -21.18
N ALA A 483 12.17 12.69 -21.25
CA ALA A 483 12.30 13.52 -20.05
C ALA A 483 11.01 13.45 -19.22
N ARG A 484 11.14 13.38 -17.89
CA ARG A 484 9.98 13.28 -16.99
C ARG A 484 9.00 12.20 -17.41
N SER A 485 9.43 10.94 -17.44
CA SER A 485 8.59 9.83 -17.90
C SER A 485 8.69 8.61 -17.01
N TRP A 486 7.57 7.91 -16.87
CA TRP A 486 7.49 6.54 -16.37
C TRP A 486 7.45 5.59 -17.56
N ASN A 487 8.27 4.52 -17.51
CA ASN A 487 8.43 3.59 -18.62
C ASN A 487 8.31 2.15 -18.14
N VAL A 488 7.65 1.32 -18.95
CA VAL A 488 7.61 -0.13 -18.85
C VAL A 488 8.15 -0.72 -20.14
N ILE A 489 9.29 -1.39 -20.07
CA ILE A 489 9.90 -2.04 -21.24
C ILE A 489 9.90 -3.54 -21.01
N ARG A 490 9.28 -4.28 -21.93
CA ARG A 490 9.18 -5.73 -21.85
C ARG A 490 9.98 -6.41 -22.94
N TYR A 491 10.69 -7.46 -22.55
CA TYR A 491 11.51 -8.29 -23.42
C TYR A 491 11.13 -9.76 -23.24
N CYS A 492 11.30 -10.57 -24.31
CA CYS A 492 11.39 -12.03 -24.23
C CYS A 492 12.83 -12.50 -24.55
N TYR A 493 13.20 -13.73 -24.08
CA TYR A 493 14.53 -14.35 -24.24
C TYR A 493 14.48 -15.85 -24.46
#